data_5c1f4e6c99b983e09e83727f10d6073b
#
_entry.id   5c1f4e6c99b983e09e83727f10d6073b
#
_cell.length_a   1.000
_cell.length_b   1.000
_cell.length_c   1.000
_cell.angle_alpha   90.00
_cell.angle_beta   90.00
_cell.angle_gamma   90.00
#
_symmetry.space_group_name_H-M   'P 1'
#
loop_
_entity.id
_entity.type
_entity.pdbx_description
1 polymer ?
#
loop_
_entity_poly.entity_id
_entity_poly.type
_entity_poly.pdbx_seq_one_letter_code
_entity_poly.pdbx_strand_id
1 'polypeptide(L)'
;GEQHVAGALCRHLESGQLGIGDGFPSVGSWISYALGTENQDLPAFVAIPDPRGVPQMGPNHWNAAFLPAVFQGVAFNADQPIPNLATPREVAPATEAATRDFLKFLNDRHLAQHPGDTELSARIASYELAARMQLSAAEVGDFRRETPATLALYGVEDPNPLKARFARNCLLARR
;
A
#
# COMPACT_ATOMS: atom_id res chain seq x y z
N GLY A 1 4.69 22.47 -9.58
CA GLY A 1 3.79 23.41 -8.88
C GLY A 1 2.94 22.74 -7.79
N GLU A 2 2.21 21.68 -8.09
CA GLU A 2 1.25 21.04 -7.16
C GLU A 2 1.93 20.30 -6.01
N GLN A 3 3.05 19.64 -6.23
CA GLN A 3 3.80 18.95 -5.17
C GLN A 3 4.37 19.92 -4.11
N HIS A 4 4.68 21.15 -4.51
CA HIS A 4 5.16 22.19 -3.58
C HIS A 4 4.03 22.76 -2.72
N VAL A 5 2.83 22.86 -3.26
CA VAL A 5 1.66 23.36 -2.53
C VAL A 5 1.18 22.34 -1.50
N ALA A 6 1.10 21.07 -1.89
CA ALA A 6 0.75 19.99 -0.97
C ALA A 6 1.77 19.86 0.17
N GLY A 7 3.06 19.88 -0.15
CA GLY A 7 4.13 19.83 0.85
C GLY A 7 4.19 21.07 1.76
N ALA A 8 3.84 22.25 1.26
CA ALA A 8 3.77 23.49 2.06
C ALA A 8 2.53 23.45 2.98
N LEU A 9 1.40 23.00 2.47
CA LEU A 9 0.16 22.86 3.24
C LEU A 9 0.32 21.84 4.37
N CYS A 10 0.92 20.68 4.09
CA CYS A 10 1.21 19.67 5.10
C CYS A 10 2.14 20.22 6.19
N ARG A 11 3.24 20.90 5.85
CA ARG A 11 4.15 21.51 6.84
C ARG A 11 3.47 22.57 7.70
N HIS A 12 2.54 23.35 7.13
CA HIS A 12 1.81 24.37 7.86
C HIS A 12 0.83 23.78 8.88
N LEU A 13 0.27 22.63 8.55
CA LEU A 13 -0.68 21.89 9.40
C LEU A 13 0.03 21.10 10.51
N GLU A 14 1.22 20.57 10.24
CA GLU A 14 2.05 19.88 11.25
C GLU A 14 2.65 20.82 12.29
N SER A 15 2.81 22.09 11.97
CA SER A 15 3.32 23.09 12.93
C SER A 15 2.36 23.38 14.09
N GLY A 16 1.20 22.71 14.16
CA GLY A 16 0.24 22.86 15.25
C GLY A 16 -0.52 24.19 15.23
N GLN A 17 -0.29 25.05 14.23
CA GLN A 17 -0.91 26.37 14.15
C GLN A 17 -2.42 26.34 13.87
N LEU A 18 -2.95 25.18 13.42
CA LEU A 18 -4.39 25.01 13.19
C LEU A 18 -5.06 24.04 14.17
N GLY A 19 -4.34 23.48 15.14
CA GLY A 19 -4.92 22.59 16.16
C GLY A 19 -5.48 21.26 15.61
N ILE A 20 -5.15 20.90 14.38
CA ILE A 20 -5.57 19.64 13.74
C ILE A 20 -4.36 18.69 13.81
N GLY A 21 -4.35 17.83 14.83
CA GLY A 21 -3.22 16.93 15.13
C GLY A 21 -2.93 15.88 14.06
N ASP A 22 -3.92 15.54 13.22
CA ASP A 22 -3.85 14.37 12.33
C ASP A 22 -3.57 14.72 10.85
N GLY A 23 -3.37 15.99 10.52
CA GLY A 23 -3.13 16.43 9.14
C GLY A 23 -4.36 16.32 8.23
N PHE A 24 -4.12 16.38 6.92
CA PHE A 24 -5.15 16.18 5.89
C PHE A 24 -4.93 14.90 5.11
N PRO A 25 -6.01 14.25 4.65
CA PRO A 25 -5.89 13.07 3.80
C PRO A 25 -5.11 13.37 2.53
N SER A 26 -4.30 12.41 2.10
CA SER A 26 -3.63 12.47 0.81
C SER A 26 -4.63 12.48 -0.35
N VAL A 27 -4.23 12.99 -1.51
CA VAL A 27 -5.09 12.98 -2.73
C VAL A 27 -5.55 11.56 -3.07
N GLY A 28 -4.66 10.56 -2.96
CA GLY A 28 -4.99 9.16 -3.21
C GLY A 28 -6.03 8.62 -2.23
N SER A 29 -5.98 9.04 -0.95
CA SER A 29 -6.99 8.68 0.05
C SER A 29 -8.36 9.29 -0.27
N TRP A 30 -8.41 10.54 -0.73
CA TRP A 30 -9.65 11.17 -1.19
C TRP A 30 -10.24 10.48 -2.41
N ILE A 31 -9.40 10.11 -3.40
CA ILE A 31 -9.86 9.39 -4.60
C ILE A 31 -10.41 8.03 -4.22
N SER A 32 -9.70 7.28 -3.36
CA SER A 32 -10.15 5.97 -2.87
C SER A 32 -11.46 6.06 -2.10
N TYR A 33 -11.63 7.11 -1.28
CA TYR A 33 -12.86 7.37 -0.54
C TYR A 33 -14.05 7.68 -1.47
N ALA A 34 -13.83 8.51 -2.49
CA ALA A 34 -14.89 8.99 -3.36
C ALA A 34 -15.31 7.96 -4.44
N LEU A 35 -14.35 7.25 -5.01
CA LEU A 35 -14.57 6.37 -6.17
C LEU A 35 -14.51 4.87 -5.80
N GLY A 36 -13.89 4.53 -4.67
CA GLY A 36 -13.65 3.14 -4.31
C GLY A 36 -12.65 2.43 -5.23
N THR A 37 -12.75 1.12 -5.30
CA THR A 37 -11.96 0.27 -6.21
C THR A 37 -12.79 -0.94 -6.66
N GLU A 38 -12.61 -1.34 -7.91
CA GLU A 38 -13.18 -2.58 -8.43
C GLU A 38 -12.31 -3.80 -8.07
N ASN A 39 -11.03 -3.56 -7.77
CA ASN A 39 -10.09 -4.62 -7.41
C ASN A 39 -10.23 -4.98 -5.92
N GLN A 40 -10.46 -6.25 -5.64
CA GLN A 40 -10.62 -6.77 -4.28
C GLN A 40 -9.34 -7.41 -3.72
N ASP A 41 -8.33 -7.63 -4.56
CA ASP A 41 -7.10 -8.35 -4.22
C ASP A 41 -5.88 -7.44 -4.08
N LEU A 42 -6.01 -6.17 -4.49
CA LEU A 42 -4.97 -5.16 -4.37
C LEU A 42 -5.49 -3.92 -3.64
N PRO A 43 -4.60 -3.14 -2.99
CA PRO A 43 -4.99 -1.87 -2.37
C PRO A 43 -5.58 -0.91 -3.40
N ALA A 44 -6.62 -0.16 -3.01
CA ALA A 44 -7.21 0.89 -3.83
C ALA A 44 -6.22 2.02 -4.12
N PHE A 45 -5.28 2.25 -3.20
CA PHE A 45 -4.25 3.28 -3.32
C PHE A 45 -2.87 2.69 -3.03
N VAL A 46 -2.02 2.66 -4.05
CA VAL A 46 -0.62 2.24 -3.95
C VAL A 46 0.29 3.45 -4.08
N ALA A 47 1.21 3.62 -3.14
CA ALA A 47 2.27 4.60 -3.20
C ALA A 47 3.60 3.91 -3.57
N ILE A 48 4.30 4.42 -4.58
CA ILE A 48 5.61 3.90 -4.97
C ILE A 48 6.65 5.00 -4.69
N PRO A 49 7.36 4.94 -3.55
CA PRO A 49 8.33 5.96 -3.16
C PRO A 49 9.54 6.00 -4.11
N ASP A 50 10.18 7.16 -4.16
CA ASP A 50 11.43 7.34 -4.91
C ASP A 50 12.52 6.38 -4.38
N PRO A 51 13.29 5.68 -5.25
CA PRO A 51 14.36 4.78 -4.83
C PRO A 51 15.50 5.45 -4.02
N ARG A 52 15.61 6.79 -4.06
CA ARG A 52 16.56 7.56 -3.26
C ARG A 52 16.18 7.64 -1.78
N GLY A 53 14.94 7.39 -1.45
CA GLY A 53 14.43 7.39 -0.08
C GLY A 53 12.99 7.83 0.03
N VAL A 54 12.46 7.70 1.23
CA VAL A 54 11.11 8.17 1.55
C VAL A 54 11.11 9.70 1.58
N PRO A 55 10.04 10.37 1.12
CA PRO A 55 9.90 11.82 1.27
C PRO A 55 10.04 12.27 2.73
N GLN A 56 10.39 13.53 2.95
CA GLN A 56 10.66 14.07 4.30
C GLN A 56 9.57 13.79 5.34
N MET A 57 8.31 13.69 4.90
CA MET A 57 7.16 13.40 5.77
C MET A 57 6.80 11.91 5.81
N GLY A 58 7.58 11.06 5.15
CA GLY A 58 7.41 9.62 5.17
C GLY A 58 6.00 9.18 4.82
N PRO A 59 5.43 8.26 5.64
CA PRO A 59 4.09 7.72 5.41
C PRO A 59 2.95 8.74 5.38
N ASN A 60 3.16 9.96 5.90
CA ASN A 60 2.11 10.99 5.90
C ASN A 60 1.70 11.42 4.48
N HIS A 61 2.55 11.19 3.47
CA HIS A 61 2.21 11.47 2.07
C HIS A 61 1.12 10.57 1.49
N TRP A 62 0.85 9.43 2.09
CA TRP A 62 -0.19 8.48 1.65
C TRP A 62 -1.12 8.06 2.78
N ASN A 63 -1.19 8.85 3.83
CA ASN A 63 -2.02 8.60 4.99
C ASN A 63 -3.47 9.06 4.74
N ALA A 64 -4.42 8.43 5.42
CA ALA A 64 -5.84 8.75 5.35
C ALA A 64 -6.24 9.89 6.30
N ALA A 65 -5.38 10.30 7.24
CA ALA A 65 -5.64 11.30 8.26
C ALA A 65 -7.01 11.08 8.94
N PHE A 66 -7.94 12.03 8.84
CA PHE A 66 -9.27 11.93 9.44
C PHE A 66 -10.25 11.04 8.64
N LEU A 67 -9.90 10.57 7.43
CA LEU A 67 -10.69 9.56 6.74
C LEU A 67 -10.48 8.18 7.40
N PRO A 68 -11.44 7.25 7.26
CA PRO A 68 -11.23 5.89 7.74
C PRO A 68 -9.93 5.28 7.21
N ALA A 69 -9.19 4.58 8.07
CA ALA A 69 -7.86 4.07 7.78
C ALA A 69 -7.83 3.08 6.59
N VAL A 70 -8.96 2.51 6.19
CA VAL A 70 -9.09 1.64 5.01
C VAL A 70 -8.73 2.36 3.70
N PHE A 71 -8.79 3.69 3.66
CA PHE A 71 -8.43 4.51 2.50
C PHE A 71 -6.97 4.97 2.48
N GLN A 72 -6.17 4.51 3.45
CA GLN A 72 -4.74 4.78 3.50
C GLN A 72 -4.02 4.08 2.36
N GLY A 73 -3.01 4.76 1.78
CA GLY A 73 -2.14 4.16 0.76
C GLY A 73 -1.21 3.11 1.33
N VAL A 74 -0.92 2.09 0.52
CA VAL A 74 0.07 1.05 0.83
C VAL A 74 1.32 1.31 0.01
N ALA A 75 2.48 1.39 0.68
CA ALA A 75 3.74 1.62 -0.01
C ALA A 75 4.27 0.32 -0.63
N PHE A 76 4.51 0.35 -1.95
CA PHE A 76 5.16 -0.72 -2.70
C PHE A 76 6.56 -0.28 -3.14
N ASN A 77 7.47 -1.25 -3.24
CA ASN A 77 8.82 -1.05 -3.73
C ASN A 77 9.16 -2.18 -4.70
N ALA A 78 9.73 -1.86 -5.86
CA ALA A 78 10.07 -2.87 -6.87
C ALA A 78 11.17 -3.86 -6.43
N ASP A 79 12.01 -3.50 -5.47
CA ASP A 79 13.04 -4.40 -4.92
C ASP A 79 12.44 -5.43 -3.93
N GLN A 80 11.39 -5.02 -3.22
CA GLN A 80 10.57 -5.88 -2.36
C GLN A 80 9.10 -5.42 -2.46
N PRO A 81 8.40 -5.82 -3.52
CA PRO A 81 7.07 -5.29 -3.81
C PRO A 81 6.12 -5.43 -2.61
N ILE A 82 6.15 -6.56 -1.95
CA ILE A 82 5.34 -6.81 -0.76
C ILE A 82 6.14 -7.70 0.19
N PRO A 83 6.51 -7.18 1.37
CA PRO A 83 7.21 -7.99 2.37
C PRO A 83 6.29 -9.10 2.92
N ASN A 84 6.89 -10.23 3.30
CA ASN A 84 6.22 -11.37 3.97
C ASN A 84 5.08 -12.03 3.17
N LEU A 85 5.11 -11.99 1.83
CA LEU A 85 4.12 -12.67 0.99
C LEU A 85 4.21 -14.19 1.03
N ALA A 86 5.41 -14.74 1.25
CA ALA A 86 5.59 -16.18 1.25
C ALA A 86 5.17 -16.78 2.60
N THR A 87 4.28 -17.77 2.54
CA THR A 87 3.98 -18.62 3.71
C THR A 87 5.23 -19.37 4.13
N PRO A 88 5.55 -19.42 5.44
CA PRO A 88 6.64 -20.26 5.94
C PRO A 88 6.48 -21.70 5.47
N ARG A 89 7.57 -22.34 5.05
CA ARG A 89 7.55 -23.70 4.47
C ARG A 89 7.05 -24.78 5.44
N GLU A 90 7.09 -24.47 6.72
CA GLU A 90 6.65 -25.37 7.81
C GLU A 90 5.13 -25.41 7.96
N VAL A 91 4.40 -24.48 7.34
CA VAL A 91 2.93 -24.39 7.45
C VAL A 91 2.28 -25.04 6.22
N ALA A 92 1.53 -26.09 6.45
CA ALA A 92 0.77 -26.74 5.37
C ALA A 92 -0.36 -25.82 4.87
N PRO A 93 -0.66 -25.78 3.55
CA PRO A 93 -1.70 -24.91 2.99
C PRO A 93 -3.09 -25.11 3.63
N ALA A 94 -3.45 -26.32 4.00
CA ALA A 94 -4.72 -26.61 4.69
C ALA A 94 -4.75 -26.01 6.10
N THR A 95 -3.63 -26.03 6.82
CA THR A 95 -3.49 -25.42 8.15
C THR A 95 -3.59 -23.89 8.03
N GLU A 96 -2.98 -23.32 7.01
CA GLU A 96 -3.04 -21.88 6.74
C GLU A 96 -4.48 -21.43 6.46
N ALA A 97 -5.21 -22.15 5.60
CA ALA A 97 -6.61 -21.84 5.29
C ALA A 97 -7.49 -21.91 6.56
N ALA A 98 -7.38 -23.00 7.34
CA ALA A 98 -8.11 -23.14 8.60
C ALA A 98 -7.77 -22.04 9.61
N THR A 99 -6.51 -21.60 9.66
CA THR A 99 -6.09 -20.50 10.54
C THR A 99 -6.71 -19.17 10.09
N ARG A 100 -6.77 -18.89 8.80
CA ARG A 100 -7.43 -17.68 8.28
C ARG A 100 -8.92 -17.66 8.60
N ASP A 101 -9.61 -18.79 8.39
CA ASP A 101 -11.04 -18.90 8.69
C ASP A 101 -11.32 -18.70 10.18
N PHE A 102 -10.48 -19.27 11.04
CA PHE A 102 -10.59 -19.08 12.48
C PHE A 102 -10.32 -17.65 12.93
N LEU A 103 -9.29 -17.01 12.37
CA LEU A 103 -9.00 -15.59 12.63
C LEU A 103 -10.15 -14.69 12.16
N LYS A 104 -10.72 -14.97 10.99
CA LYS A 104 -11.90 -14.25 10.51
C LYS A 104 -13.07 -14.37 11.49
N PHE A 105 -13.37 -15.58 11.94
CA PHE A 105 -14.43 -15.83 12.94
C PHE A 105 -14.19 -15.03 14.23
N LEU A 106 -12.95 -15.00 14.73
CA LEU A 106 -12.60 -14.24 15.94
C LEU A 106 -12.75 -12.73 15.71
N ASN A 107 -12.30 -12.23 14.57
CA ASN A 107 -12.38 -10.82 14.20
C ASN A 107 -13.84 -10.37 14.05
N ASP A 108 -14.68 -11.14 13.36
CA ASP A 108 -16.10 -10.85 13.19
C ASP A 108 -16.82 -10.77 14.55
N ARG A 109 -16.50 -11.72 15.46
CA ARG A 109 -17.02 -11.73 16.82
C ARG A 109 -16.56 -10.52 17.64
N HIS A 110 -15.30 -10.15 17.51
CA HIS A 110 -14.74 -8.99 18.22
C HIS A 110 -15.35 -7.69 17.70
N LEU A 111 -15.48 -7.55 16.38
CA LEU A 111 -16.10 -6.39 15.74
C LEU A 111 -17.57 -6.21 16.17
N ALA A 112 -18.31 -7.31 16.30
CA ALA A 112 -19.70 -7.28 16.79
C ALA A 112 -19.83 -6.76 18.23
N GLN A 113 -18.78 -6.86 19.03
CA GLN A 113 -18.73 -6.33 20.40
C GLN A 113 -18.32 -4.85 20.46
N HIS A 114 -17.81 -4.29 19.35
CA HIS A 114 -17.34 -2.91 19.23
C HIS A 114 -18.00 -2.20 18.04
N PRO A 115 -19.34 -2.01 18.07
CA PRO A 115 -20.07 -1.40 16.97
C PRO A 115 -19.64 0.05 16.78
N GLY A 116 -19.32 0.44 15.52
CA GLY A 116 -18.90 1.80 15.17
C GLY A 116 -17.41 2.08 15.32
N ASP A 117 -16.60 1.11 15.75
CA ASP A 117 -15.14 1.25 15.76
C ASP A 117 -14.59 1.09 14.34
N THR A 118 -14.40 2.24 13.67
CA THR A 118 -13.90 2.31 12.29
C THR A 118 -12.42 1.96 12.18
N GLU A 119 -11.63 2.19 13.22
CA GLU A 119 -10.22 1.82 13.31
C GLU A 119 -10.05 0.30 13.36
N LEU A 120 -10.84 -0.36 14.19
CA LEU A 120 -10.84 -1.82 14.29
C LEU A 120 -11.25 -2.46 12.98
N SER A 121 -12.35 -1.99 12.36
CA SER A 121 -12.82 -2.50 11.07
C SER A 121 -11.80 -2.30 9.95
N ALA A 122 -11.14 -1.14 9.88
CA ALA A 122 -10.10 -0.87 8.90
C ALA A 122 -8.85 -1.76 9.11
N ARG A 123 -8.48 -2.01 10.35
CA ARG A 123 -7.37 -2.91 10.67
C ARG A 123 -7.67 -4.35 10.26
N ILE A 124 -8.86 -4.86 10.54
CA ILE A 124 -9.30 -6.19 10.10
C ILE A 124 -9.28 -6.27 8.57
N ALA A 125 -9.87 -5.29 7.88
CA ALA A 125 -9.89 -5.24 6.42
C ALA A 125 -8.47 -5.22 5.82
N SER A 126 -7.51 -4.52 6.45
CA SER A 126 -6.11 -4.49 6.02
C SER A 126 -5.44 -5.87 6.13
N TYR A 127 -5.68 -6.62 7.19
CA TYR A 127 -5.15 -7.97 7.33
C TYR A 127 -5.80 -8.96 6.35
N GLU A 128 -7.10 -8.86 6.11
CA GLU A 128 -7.81 -9.68 5.13
C GLU A 128 -7.31 -9.37 3.69
N LEU A 129 -7.08 -8.09 3.38
CA LEU A 129 -6.47 -7.69 2.11
C LEU A 129 -5.07 -8.27 1.97
N ALA A 130 -4.23 -8.16 2.99
CA ALA A 130 -2.88 -8.74 2.99
C ALA A 130 -2.90 -10.26 2.71
N ALA A 131 -3.86 -10.99 3.30
CA ALA A 131 -4.03 -12.42 3.04
C ALA A 131 -4.45 -12.71 1.59
N ARG A 132 -5.35 -11.91 0.99
CA ARG A 132 -5.70 -12.03 -0.44
C ARG A 132 -4.53 -11.68 -1.34
N MET A 133 -3.77 -10.64 -1.00
CA MET A 133 -2.56 -10.25 -1.73
C MET A 133 -1.51 -11.36 -1.78
N GLN A 134 -1.38 -12.19 -0.74
CA GLN A 134 -0.44 -13.32 -0.75
C GLN A 134 -0.73 -14.28 -1.92
N LEU A 135 -1.97 -14.42 -2.33
CA LEU A 135 -2.37 -15.28 -3.44
C LEU A 135 -2.15 -14.63 -4.82
N SER A 136 -2.35 -13.31 -4.92
CA SER A 136 -2.39 -12.58 -6.20
C SER A 136 -1.13 -11.81 -6.53
N ALA A 137 -0.43 -11.29 -5.52
CA ALA A 137 0.64 -10.32 -5.71
C ALA A 137 2.03 -10.90 -6.00
N ALA A 138 2.22 -12.21 -5.87
CA ALA A 138 3.46 -12.86 -6.30
C ALA A 138 3.76 -12.60 -7.80
N GLU A 139 2.72 -12.40 -8.61
CA GLU A 139 2.84 -12.11 -10.02
C GLU A 139 3.18 -10.63 -10.32
N VAL A 140 2.75 -9.70 -9.47
CA VAL A 140 2.92 -8.26 -9.71
C VAL A 140 4.40 -7.86 -9.69
N GLY A 141 5.20 -8.45 -8.82
CA GLY A 141 6.64 -8.20 -8.71
C GLY A 141 7.52 -9.06 -9.63
N ASP A 142 6.96 -10.01 -10.39
CA ASP A 142 7.75 -10.90 -11.24
C ASP A 142 7.99 -10.32 -12.63
N PHE A 143 9.03 -9.49 -12.77
CA PHE A 143 9.44 -8.90 -14.04
C PHE A 143 10.00 -9.89 -15.06
N ARG A 144 10.25 -11.17 -14.71
CA ARG A 144 10.73 -12.20 -15.64
C ARG A 144 9.72 -12.53 -16.74
N ARG A 145 8.45 -12.16 -16.53
CA ARG A 145 7.37 -12.32 -17.52
C ARG A 145 7.33 -11.20 -18.56
N GLU A 146 8.12 -10.14 -18.37
CA GLU A 146 8.20 -9.04 -19.34
C GLU A 146 9.08 -9.40 -20.52
N THR A 147 8.75 -8.84 -21.69
CA THR A 147 9.58 -9.03 -22.89
C THR A 147 10.92 -8.28 -22.75
N PRO A 148 12.01 -8.79 -23.36
CA PRO A 148 13.28 -8.06 -23.38
C PRO A 148 13.15 -6.62 -23.94
N ALA A 149 12.28 -6.43 -24.93
CA ALA A 149 12.00 -5.11 -25.49
C ALA A 149 11.37 -4.16 -24.46
N THR A 150 10.45 -4.66 -23.64
CA THR A 150 9.85 -3.88 -22.54
C THR A 150 10.89 -3.53 -21.48
N LEU A 151 11.69 -4.48 -21.04
CA LEU A 151 12.74 -4.24 -20.04
C LEU A 151 13.75 -3.20 -20.53
N ALA A 152 14.16 -3.29 -21.81
CA ALA A 152 15.06 -2.32 -22.45
C ALA A 152 14.41 -0.93 -22.57
N LEU A 153 13.12 -0.86 -22.94
CA LEU A 153 12.38 0.40 -23.07
C LEU A 153 12.31 1.17 -21.74
N TYR A 154 12.09 0.45 -20.62
CA TYR A 154 12.08 1.07 -19.29
C TYR A 154 13.49 1.36 -18.75
N GLY A 155 14.52 0.68 -19.25
CA GLY A 155 15.89 0.82 -18.77
C GLY A 155 16.15 0.10 -17.44
N VAL A 156 15.55 -1.07 -17.26
CA VAL A 156 15.65 -1.86 -16.02
C VAL A 156 17.10 -2.33 -15.75
N GLU A 157 17.90 -2.45 -16.80
CA GLU A 157 19.32 -2.87 -16.75
C GLU A 157 20.28 -1.68 -16.96
N ASP A 158 19.83 -0.43 -16.73
CA ASP A 158 20.72 0.74 -16.83
C ASP A 158 21.91 0.58 -15.89
N PRO A 159 23.16 0.86 -16.35
CA PRO A 159 24.36 0.77 -15.51
C PRO A 159 24.32 1.68 -14.27
N ASN A 160 23.51 2.72 -14.28
CA ASN A 160 23.25 3.54 -13.10
C ASN A 160 22.19 2.85 -12.22
N PRO A 161 22.55 2.40 -11.00
CA PRO A 161 21.65 1.64 -10.15
C PRO A 161 20.40 2.43 -9.73
N LEU A 162 20.48 3.75 -9.60
CA LEU A 162 19.32 4.58 -9.26
C LEU A 162 18.33 4.65 -10.43
N LYS A 163 18.82 4.76 -11.67
CA LYS A 163 17.96 4.74 -12.85
C LYS A 163 17.30 3.37 -13.01
N ALA A 164 18.07 2.28 -12.86
CA ALA A 164 17.54 0.92 -12.93
C ALA A 164 16.44 0.67 -11.89
N ARG A 165 16.63 1.16 -10.64
CA ARG A 165 15.61 1.03 -9.59
C ARG A 165 14.36 1.86 -9.89
N PHE A 166 14.53 3.09 -10.40
CA PHE A 166 13.41 3.93 -10.80
C PHE A 166 12.65 3.30 -11.98
N ALA A 167 13.35 2.76 -12.97
CA ALA A 167 12.77 2.02 -14.09
C ALA A 167 11.92 0.81 -13.63
N ARG A 168 12.41 0.05 -12.65
CA ARG A 168 11.65 -1.04 -12.03
C ARG A 168 10.40 -0.54 -11.31
N ASN A 169 10.48 0.59 -10.60
CA ASN A 169 9.31 1.22 -9.98
C ASN A 169 8.27 1.66 -11.03
N CYS A 170 8.70 2.23 -12.15
CA CYS A 170 7.81 2.58 -13.26
C CYS A 170 7.15 1.34 -13.89
N LEU A 171 7.89 0.26 -14.03
CA LEU A 171 7.39 -1.01 -14.54
C LEU A 171 6.38 -1.65 -13.58
N LEU A 172 6.64 -1.57 -12.27
CA LEU A 172 5.71 -2.00 -11.22
C LEU A 172 4.39 -1.19 -11.28
N ALA A 173 4.48 0.13 -11.44
CA ALA A 173 3.32 1.00 -11.53
C ALA A 173 2.42 0.74 -12.76
N ARG A 174 2.99 0.16 -13.83
CA ARG A 174 2.24 -0.23 -15.03
C ARG A 174 1.40 -1.48 -14.81
N ARG A 175 1.82 -2.37 -13.93
CA ARG A 175 1.21 -3.69 -13.71
C ARG A 175 0.07 -3.63 -12.71
#